data_5b044e74cea426d1cf5a884c4f1c25b3
#
_entry.id   5b044e74cea426d1cf5a884c4f1c25b3
#
_cell.length_a   1.000
_cell.length_b   1.000
_cell.length_c   1.000
_cell.angle_alpha   90.00
_cell.angle_beta   90.00
_cell.angle_gamma   90.00
#
_symmetry.space_group_name_H-M   'P 1'
#
loop_
_entity.id
_entity.type
_entity.pdbx_description
1 polymer ?
#
loop_
_entity_poly.entity_id
_entity_poly.type
_entity_poly.pdbx_seq_one_letter_code
_entity_poly.pdbx_strand_id
1 'polypeptide(L)'
;DTSDRLYFEPLKEEYVYNIIKKEKQKGNLVGIIAQFGGQTPIRLAKFLNDNKFPILGTQYTSIDLAEDRDRFRKLLDRLKLKQAESGIAKTFKQAIQIANKIGLPLMVRPSYVLGGRAMEIVYEKSQLKNFVEEAFKAAEKNPILIDRFIDNAMEIDVDAISDGKQVFVAGIMQHIEEAGIHSGDSACCLPPISIKKSLITEIETQTKKLATALKIKGFMNIQFAIRNDEIF
;
A
#
# COMPACT_ATOMS: atom_id res chain seq x y z
N ASP A 1 -16.51 15.73 -17.29
CA ASP A 1 -17.47 16.00 -18.35
C ASP A 1 -18.48 14.88 -18.58
N THR A 2 -18.38 13.79 -17.85
CA THR A 2 -19.32 12.65 -17.95
C THR A 2 -20.29 12.59 -16.76
N SER A 3 -20.15 13.48 -15.77
CA SER A 3 -21.06 13.54 -14.63
C SER A 3 -22.26 14.45 -14.91
N ASP A 4 -23.43 14.08 -14.42
CA ASP A 4 -24.64 14.92 -14.50
C ASP A 4 -24.47 16.25 -13.74
N ARG A 5 -23.62 16.23 -12.70
CA ARG A 5 -23.28 17.40 -11.88
C ARG A 5 -21.84 17.34 -11.46
N LEU A 6 -21.14 18.43 -11.71
CA LEU A 6 -19.75 18.60 -11.32
C LEU A 6 -19.65 19.59 -10.17
N TYR A 7 -18.92 19.22 -9.11
CA TYR A 7 -18.65 20.04 -7.94
C TYR A 7 -17.16 20.33 -7.89
N PHE A 8 -16.79 21.62 -7.90
CA PHE A 8 -15.42 22.09 -7.77
C PHE A 8 -15.17 22.49 -6.33
N GLU A 9 -14.96 21.48 -5.48
CA GLU A 9 -14.74 21.70 -4.04
C GLU A 9 -13.54 20.87 -3.57
N PRO A 10 -12.83 21.32 -2.55
CA PRO A 10 -11.79 20.52 -1.92
C PRO A 10 -12.33 19.20 -1.40
N LEU A 11 -11.56 18.11 -1.56
CA LEU A 11 -11.90 16.78 -1.02
C LEU A 11 -11.65 16.74 0.49
N LYS A 12 -12.38 17.57 1.24
CA LYS A 12 -12.42 17.60 2.71
C LYS A 12 -13.79 17.20 3.22
N GLU A 13 -13.84 16.68 4.42
CA GLU A 13 -15.05 16.13 5.04
C GLU A 13 -16.26 17.10 4.99
N GLU A 14 -16.04 18.37 5.31
CA GLU A 14 -17.08 19.39 5.30
C GLU A 14 -17.73 19.60 3.92
N TYR A 15 -16.92 19.74 2.89
CA TYR A 15 -17.41 19.97 1.53
C TYR A 15 -18.12 18.74 0.99
N VAL A 16 -17.53 17.57 1.19
CA VAL A 16 -18.12 16.29 0.75
C VAL A 16 -19.45 16.05 1.47
N TYR A 17 -19.54 16.35 2.77
CA TYR A 17 -20.78 16.25 3.52
C TYR A 17 -21.90 17.13 2.93
N ASN A 18 -21.57 18.39 2.60
CA ASN A 18 -22.53 19.32 2.01
C ASN A 18 -23.00 18.89 0.61
N ILE A 19 -22.10 18.35 -0.20
CA ILE A 19 -22.44 17.78 -1.51
C ILE A 19 -23.39 16.59 -1.33
N ILE A 20 -23.07 15.66 -0.44
CA ILE A 20 -23.93 14.49 -0.17
C ILE A 20 -25.32 14.93 0.30
N LYS A 21 -25.41 15.91 1.22
CA LYS A 21 -26.69 16.47 1.65
C LYS A 21 -27.50 17.04 0.49
N LYS A 22 -26.85 17.80 -0.38
CA LYS A 22 -27.49 18.41 -1.56
C LYS A 22 -28.00 17.37 -2.54
N GLU A 23 -27.23 16.30 -2.78
CA GLU A 23 -27.66 15.23 -3.66
C GLU A 23 -28.81 14.39 -3.07
N LYS A 24 -28.80 14.15 -1.75
CA LYS A 24 -29.91 13.49 -1.05
C LYS A 24 -31.24 14.23 -1.14
N GLN A 25 -31.23 15.55 -1.29
CA GLN A 25 -32.46 16.33 -1.51
C GLN A 25 -33.06 16.14 -2.89
N LYS A 26 -32.29 15.64 -3.85
CA LYS A 26 -32.71 15.46 -5.24
C LYS A 26 -33.11 14.04 -5.59
N GLY A 27 -32.82 13.08 -4.71
CA GLY A 27 -33.14 11.69 -4.95
C GLY A 27 -32.50 10.74 -3.93
N ASN A 28 -32.62 9.46 -4.20
CA ASN A 28 -32.07 8.42 -3.35
C ASN A 28 -30.54 8.31 -3.57
N LEU A 29 -29.74 8.46 -2.51
CA LEU A 29 -28.31 8.22 -2.54
C LEU A 29 -28.03 6.71 -2.56
N VAL A 30 -27.62 6.20 -3.72
CA VAL A 30 -27.24 4.78 -3.89
C VAL A 30 -25.92 4.50 -3.17
N GLY A 31 -24.94 5.40 -3.30
CA GLY A 31 -23.66 5.31 -2.60
C GLY A 31 -22.59 6.22 -3.17
N ILE A 32 -21.40 6.11 -2.62
CA ILE A 32 -20.24 6.95 -2.90
C ILE A 32 -19.08 6.05 -3.31
N ILE A 33 -18.45 6.35 -4.43
CA ILE A 33 -17.24 5.68 -4.89
C ILE A 33 -16.04 6.49 -4.40
N ALA A 34 -15.18 5.88 -3.59
CA ALA A 34 -13.98 6.51 -3.03
C ALA A 34 -12.66 5.99 -3.63
N GLN A 35 -12.71 4.97 -4.48
CA GLN A 35 -11.50 4.27 -4.94
C GLN A 35 -10.76 4.93 -6.11
N PHE A 36 -11.45 5.66 -6.99
CA PHE A 36 -10.88 6.08 -8.28
C PHE A 36 -10.18 7.45 -8.28
N GLY A 37 -9.81 7.96 -7.15
CA GLY A 37 -9.15 9.26 -7.03
C GLY A 37 -7.81 9.22 -6.29
N GLY A 38 -7.17 8.04 -6.20
CA GLY A 38 -5.95 7.83 -5.42
C GLY A 38 -6.17 7.97 -3.92
N GLN A 39 -5.14 8.36 -3.20
CA GLN A 39 -5.15 8.40 -1.72
C GLN A 39 -6.08 9.47 -1.13
N THR A 40 -6.33 10.56 -1.85
CA THR A 40 -7.11 11.67 -1.30
C THR A 40 -8.56 11.29 -0.98
N PRO A 41 -9.35 10.71 -1.90
CA PRO A 41 -10.70 10.26 -1.58
C PRO A 41 -10.73 9.04 -0.65
N ILE A 42 -9.72 8.15 -0.69
CA ILE A 42 -9.62 7.00 0.23
C ILE A 42 -9.55 7.46 1.69
N ARG A 43 -8.86 8.56 2.00
CA ARG A 43 -8.80 9.15 3.34
C ARG A 43 -10.18 9.56 3.89
N LEU A 44 -11.15 9.82 3.03
CA LEU A 44 -12.52 10.12 3.41
C LEU A 44 -13.33 8.87 3.79
N ALA A 45 -12.82 7.66 3.55
CA ALA A 45 -13.57 6.42 3.80
C ALA A 45 -13.99 6.28 5.26
N LYS A 46 -13.12 6.69 6.22
CA LYS A 46 -13.47 6.73 7.65
C LYS A 46 -14.64 7.67 7.92
N PHE A 47 -14.56 8.90 7.45
CA PHE A 47 -15.61 9.90 7.59
C PHE A 47 -16.95 9.43 6.99
N LEU A 48 -16.92 8.84 5.81
CA LEU A 48 -18.12 8.29 5.15
C LEU A 48 -18.75 7.18 6.00
N ASN A 49 -17.93 6.26 6.50
CA ASN A 49 -18.36 5.17 7.35
C ASN A 49 -18.96 5.66 8.68
N ASP A 50 -18.29 6.59 9.37
CA ASP A 50 -18.73 7.13 10.67
C ASP A 50 -20.06 7.88 10.54
N ASN A 51 -20.30 8.54 9.40
CA ASN A 51 -21.56 9.21 9.08
C ASN A 51 -22.62 8.28 8.44
N LYS A 52 -22.34 6.97 8.36
CA LYS A 52 -23.24 5.97 7.76
C LYS A 52 -23.63 6.27 6.32
N PHE A 53 -22.75 6.88 5.57
CA PHE A 53 -22.90 7.03 4.14
C PHE A 53 -22.49 5.73 3.43
N PRO A 54 -23.29 5.22 2.50
CA PRO A 54 -22.98 3.98 1.82
C PRO A 54 -21.75 4.14 0.90
N ILE A 55 -20.73 3.31 1.12
CA ILE A 55 -19.56 3.24 0.25
C ILE A 55 -19.82 2.14 -0.77
N LEU A 56 -19.76 2.49 -2.06
CA LEU A 56 -19.77 1.52 -3.16
C LEU A 56 -18.36 0.97 -3.38
N GLY A 57 -18.28 -0.34 -3.53
CA GLY A 57 -16.98 -1.02 -3.66
C GLY A 57 -16.46 -1.57 -2.34
N THR A 58 -15.14 -1.54 -2.16
CA THR A 58 -14.46 -2.04 -0.96
C THR A 58 -14.83 -1.19 0.26
N GLN A 59 -15.25 -1.85 1.33
CA GLN A 59 -15.74 -1.19 2.53
C GLN A 59 -14.59 -0.61 3.38
N TYR A 60 -14.90 0.41 4.19
CA TYR A 60 -13.93 1.07 5.05
C TYR A 60 -13.10 0.10 5.90
N THR A 61 -13.71 -0.91 6.48
CA THR A 61 -13.01 -1.88 7.35
C THR A 61 -11.90 -2.65 6.62
N SER A 62 -12.05 -2.88 5.33
CA SER A 62 -11.05 -3.53 4.48
C SER A 62 -9.98 -2.55 4.05
N ILE A 63 -10.36 -1.31 3.73
CA ILE A 63 -9.42 -0.22 3.42
C ILE A 63 -8.52 0.04 4.64
N ASP A 64 -9.12 0.22 5.81
CA ASP A 64 -8.41 0.45 7.08
C ASP A 64 -7.48 -0.72 7.46
N LEU A 65 -7.90 -1.96 7.18
CA LEU A 65 -7.04 -3.12 7.38
C LEU A 65 -5.83 -3.13 6.44
N ALA A 66 -6.01 -2.70 5.19
CA ALA A 66 -4.92 -2.64 4.21
C ALA A 66 -3.94 -1.49 4.49
N GLU A 67 -4.44 -0.36 5.00
CA GLU A 67 -3.62 0.82 5.34
C GLU A 67 -2.87 0.66 6.68
N ASP A 68 -3.39 -0.14 7.62
CA ASP A 68 -2.74 -0.41 8.90
C ASP A 68 -1.67 -1.49 8.75
N ARG A 69 -0.41 -1.09 8.83
CA ARG A 69 0.75 -1.98 8.61
C ARG A 69 0.80 -3.18 9.55
N ASP A 70 0.49 -3.00 10.83
CA ASP A 70 0.55 -4.10 11.80
C ASP A 70 -0.58 -5.12 11.54
N ARG A 71 -1.76 -4.63 11.22
CA ARG A 71 -2.91 -5.48 10.90
C ARG A 71 -2.73 -6.17 9.55
N PHE A 72 -2.19 -5.45 8.57
CA PHE A 72 -1.87 -6.01 7.25
C PHE A 72 -0.80 -7.09 7.36
N ARG A 73 0.28 -6.84 8.10
CA ARG A 73 1.32 -7.84 8.37
C ARG A 73 0.74 -9.12 8.96
N LYS A 74 -0.10 -8.99 10.01
CA LYS A 74 -0.78 -10.15 10.63
C LYS A 74 -1.70 -10.89 9.64
N LEU A 75 -2.31 -10.17 8.70
CA LEU A 75 -3.08 -10.77 7.63
C LEU A 75 -2.18 -11.60 6.71
N LEU A 76 -1.05 -11.07 6.26
CA LEU A 76 -0.08 -11.79 5.42
C LEU A 76 0.45 -13.04 6.13
N ASP A 77 0.82 -12.94 7.40
CA ASP A 77 1.27 -14.07 8.23
C ASP A 77 0.19 -15.19 8.29
N ARG A 78 -1.07 -14.82 8.53
CA ARG A 78 -2.20 -15.75 8.55
C ARG A 78 -2.43 -16.43 7.19
N LEU A 79 -2.22 -15.70 6.11
CA LEU A 79 -2.33 -16.21 4.74
C LEU A 79 -1.08 -17.00 4.31
N LYS A 80 -0.03 -17.02 5.13
CA LYS A 80 1.28 -17.61 4.84
C LYS A 80 1.90 -17.00 3.58
N LEU A 81 1.73 -15.69 3.41
CA LEU A 81 2.39 -14.90 2.38
C LEU A 81 3.67 -14.31 2.96
N LYS A 82 4.75 -14.38 2.20
CA LYS A 82 6.02 -13.77 2.61
C LYS A 82 5.93 -12.26 2.55
N GLN A 83 6.67 -11.61 3.40
CA GLN A 83 6.86 -10.17 3.41
C GLN A 83 8.26 -9.83 3.91
N ALA A 84 8.79 -8.69 3.52
CA ALA A 84 10.04 -8.21 4.08
C ALA A 84 9.90 -8.05 5.60
N GLU A 85 10.90 -8.49 6.35
CA GLU A 85 10.93 -8.27 7.80
C GLU A 85 10.93 -6.78 8.09
N SER A 86 10.10 -6.35 9.02
CA SER A 86 9.93 -4.94 9.35
C SER A 86 9.75 -4.71 10.84
N GLY A 87 10.02 -3.49 11.28
CA GLY A 87 9.79 -3.08 12.65
C GLY A 87 9.55 -1.59 12.77
N ILE A 88 8.82 -1.21 13.82
CA ILE A 88 8.52 0.17 14.17
C ILE A 88 9.31 0.52 15.42
N ALA A 89 10.12 1.57 15.36
CA ALA A 89 10.91 2.06 16.49
C ALA A 89 10.43 3.43 16.94
N LYS A 90 10.18 3.57 18.24
CA LYS A 90 9.85 4.84 18.90
C LYS A 90 11.06 5.47 19.58
N THR A 91 12.14 4.69 19.76
CA THR A 91 13.39 5.12 20.40
C THR A 91 14.58 4.61 19.63
N PHE A 92 15.69 5.31 19.76
CA PHE A 92 16.97 4.89 19.16
C PHE A 92 17.36 3.45 19.58
N LYS A 93 17.23 3.11 20.86
CA LYS A 93 17.53 1.77 21.35
C LYS A 93 16.68 0.70 20.67
N GLN A 94 15.40 0.94 20.52
CA GLN A 94 14.50 0.03 19.77
C GLN A 94 14.92 -0.11 18.32
N ALA A 95 15.29 0.99 17.66
CA ALA A 95 15.75 0.97 16.28
C ALA A 95 16.97 0.06 16.09
N ILE A 96 17.97 0.19 16.95
CA ILE A 96 19.16 -0.65 16.90
C ILE A 96 18.83 -2.13 17.19
N GLN A 97 17.94 -2.41 18.13
CA GLN A 97 17.49 -3.79 18.40
C GLN A 97 16.80 -4.42 17.21
N ILE A 98 15.88 -3.68 16.56
CA ILE A 98 15.18 -4.12 15.37
C ILE A 98 16.17 -4.34 14.21
N ALA A 99 17.06 -3.39 13.97
CA ALA A 99 18.07 -3.49 12.92
C ALA A 99 18.99 -4.70 13.09
N ASN A 100 19.42 -4.98 14.33
CA ASN A 100 20.24 -6.15 14.62
C ASN A 100 19.48 -7.48 14.43
N LYS A 101 18.18 -7.48 14.66
CA LYS A 101 17.32 -8.66 14.45
C LYS A 101 17.09 -8.94 12.96
N ILE A 102 16.76 -7.90 12.21
CA ILE A 102 16.44 -8.00 10.78
C ILE A 102 17.71 -8.28 9.95
N GLY A 103 18.85 -7.68 10.32
CA GLY A 103 20.10 -7.76 9.57
C GLY A 103 20.14 -6.80 8.37
N LEU A 104 21.32 -6.66 7.77
CA LEU A 104 21.57 -5.77 6.64
C LEU A 104 21.35 -6.48 5.30
N PRO A 105 21.04 -5.74 4.21
CA PRO A 105 20.78 -4.31 4.17
C PRO A 105 19.39 -3.95 4.70
N LEU A 106 19.24 -2.72 5.19
CA LEU A 106 18.01 -2.19 5.80
C LEU A 106 17.60 -0.90 5.12
N MET A 107 16.29 -0.66 5.06
CA MET A 107 15.73 0.65 4.77
C MET A 107 15.25 1.29 6.07
N VAL A 108 15.75 2.48 6.36
CA VAL A 108 15.32 3.29 7.50
C VAL A 108 14.53 4.48 6.98
N ARG A 109 13.33 4.70 7.49
CA ARG A 109 12.46 5.79 7.03
C ARG A 109 11.55 6.32 8.12
N PRO A 110 11.22 7.62 8.14
CA PRO A 110 10.19 8.18 9.00
C PRO A 110 8.80 7.66 8.63
N SER A 111 7.89 7.51 9.60
CA SER A 111 6.55 6.94 9.35
C SER A 111 5.61 7.84 8.55
N TYR A 112 5.83 9.16 8.55
CA TYR A 112 4.87 10.15 8.00
C TYR A 112 5.54 11.23 7.15
N VAL A 113 6.60 10.91 6.43
CA VAL A 113 7.26 11.87 5.55
C VAL A 113 6.87 11.60 4.10
N LEU A 114 6.47 12.65 3.38
CA LEU A 114 6.14 12.61 1.96
C LEU A 114 7.41 12.74 1.10
N GLY A 115 7.42 12.07 -0.05
CA GLY A 115 8.46 12.25 -1.07
C GLY A 115 9.82 11.64 -0.75
N GLY A 116 9.88 10.56 0.06
CA GLY A 116 11.12 9.81 0.30
C GLY A 116 12.20 10.56 1.11
N ARG A 117 11.88 11.72 1.69
CA ARG A 117 12.83 12.49 2.50
C ARG A 117 13.28 11.70 3.72
N ALA A 118 14.59 11.66 3.95
CA ALA A 118 15.26 10.91 5.02
C ALA A 118 14.95 9.38 4.98
N MET A 119 14.73 8.85 3.78
CA MET A 119 14.68 7.42 3.52
C MET A 119 16.04 6.96 3.02
N GLU A 120 16.70 6.09 3.77
CA GLU A 120 18.07 5.67 3.50
C GLU A 120 18.22 4.15 3.56
N ILE A 121 19.03 3.62 2.64
CA ILE A 121 19.41 2.21 2.64
C ILE A 121 20.72 2.06 3.38
N VAL A 122 20.72 1.23 4.40
CA VAL A 122 21.88 0.96 5.26
C VAL A 122 22.50 -0.37 4.87
N TYR A 123 23.68 -0.33 4.29
CA TYR A 123 24.45 -1.54 3.91
C TYR A 123 25.44 -1.94 4.99
N GLU A 124 25.93 -1.01 5.82
CA GLU A 124 26.95 -1.26 6.81
C GLU A 124 26.52 -0.82 8.22
N LYS A 125 26.93 -1.57 9.23
CA LYS A 125 26.64 -1.22 10.64
C LYS A 125 27.18 0.14 11.07
N SER A 126 28.29 0.57 10.46
CA SER A 126 28.91 1.88 10.71
C SER A 126 27.96 3.04 10.37
N GLN A 127 27.12 2.89 9.37
CA GLN A 127 26.17 3.90 8.89
C GLN A 127 24.88 3.94 9.70
N LEU A 128 24.52 2.81 10.33
CA LEU A 128 23.20 2.61 10.97
C LEU A 128 22.89 3.70 12.00
N LYS A 129 23.87 4.05 12.84
CA LYS A 129 23.66 5.06 13.89
C LYS A 129 23.26 6.41 13.30
N ASN A 130 24.01 6.87 12.31
CA ASN A 130 23.78 8.18 11.69
C ASN A 130 22.41 8.24 10.99
N PHE A 131 22.07 7.23 10.19
CA PHE A 131 20.78 7.18 9.48
C PHE A 131 19.59 7.05 10.41
N VAL A 132 19.71 6.30 11.49
CA VAL A 132 18.66 6.23 12.52
C VAL A 132 18.48 7.59 13.22
N GLU A 133 19.57 8.30 13.54
CA GLU A 133 19.50 9.65 14.13
C GLU A 133 18.86 10.66 13.18
N GLU A 134 19.21 10.64 11.90
CA GLU A 134 18.61 11.49 10.87
C GLU A 134 17.12 11.19 10.64
N ALA A 135 16.76 9.92 10.60
CA ALA A 135 15.38 9.51 10.49
C ALA A 135 14.52 9.98 11.68
N PHE A 136 15.05 9.90 12.91
CA PHE A 136 14.35 10.43 14.09
C PHE A 136 14.24 11.95 14.08
N LYS A 137 15.27 12.67 13.62
CA LYS A 137 15.20 14.14 13.44
C LYS A 137 14.12 14.52 12.43
N ALA A 138 14.05 13.81 11.29
CA ALA A 138 13.04 14.06 10.26
C ALA A 138 11.63 13.61 10.68
N ALA A 139 11.52 12.58 11.50
CA ALA A 139 10.25 12.08 12.03
C ALA A 139 9.67 12.98 13.15
N GLU A 140 10.46 13.91 13.67
CA GLU A 140 10.11 14.75 14.84
C GLU A 140 9.74 13.88 16.06
N LYS A 141 8.45 13.74 16.37
CA LYS A 141 7.93 12.91 17.49
C LYS A 141 7.31 11.59 17.02
N ASN A 142 7.32 11.35 15.72
CA ASN A 142 6.72 10.15 15.15
C ASN A 142 7.71 8.97 15.17
N PRO A 143 7.22 7.73 15.15
CA PRO A 143 8.10 6.57 15.04
C PRO A 143 8.80 6.51 13.68
N ILE A 144 9.90 5.79 13.64
CA ILE A 144 10.57 5.42 12.39
C ILE A 144 10.29 3.95 12.06
N LEU A 145 10.40 3.63 10.77
CA LEU A 145 10.26 2.29 10.23
C LEU A 145 11.63 1.77 9.84
N ILE A 146 11.85 0.50 10.10
CA ILE A 146 13.05 -0.22 9.71
C ILE A 146 12.58 -1.48 9.00
N ASP A 147 12.85 -1.53 7.72
CA ASP A 147 12.41 -2.63 6.86
C ASP A 147 13.64 -3.36 6.30
N ARG A 148 13.58 -4.69 6.15
CA ARG A 148 14.58 -5.42 5.39
C ARG A 148 14.57 -4.90 3.95
N PHE A 149 15.70 -4.41 3.46
CA PHE A 149 15.83 -4.06 2.06
C PHE A 149 16.11 -5.33 1.24
N ILE A 150 15.28 -5.59 0.23
CA ILE A 150 15.44 -6.73 -0.67
C ILE A 150 16.23 -6.24 -1.88
N ASP A 151 17.55 -6.29 -1.73
CA ASP A 151 18.49 -5.85 -2.75
C ASP A 151 18.42 -6.72 -4.02
N ASN A 152 18.59 -6.12 -5.20
CA ASN A 152 18.52 -6.80 -6.50
C ASN A 152 17.21 -7.60 -6.69
N ALA A 153 16.10 -7.09 -6.19
CA ALA A 153 14.79 -7.69 -6.41
C ALA A 153 14.15 -7.11 -7.67
N MET A 154 13.43 -7.96 -8.38
CA MET A 154 12.55 -7.55 -9.47
C MET A 154 11.22 -7.11 -8.89
N GLU A 155 10.75 -5.91 -9.22
CA GLU A 155 9.45 -5.41 -8.81
C GLU A 155 8.36 -5.81 -9.81
N ILE A 156 7.22 -6.20 -9.28
CA ILE A 156 6.06 -6.64 -10.04
C ILE A 156 4.84 -5.91 -9.54
N ASP A 157 4.15 -5.21 -10.41
CA ASP A 157 2.83 -4.66 -10.17
C ASP A 157 1.75 -5.61 -10.69
N VAL A 158 0.74 -5.85 -9.88
CA VAL A 158 -0.38 -6.71 -10.25
C VAL A 158 -1.69 -5.95 -10.06
N ASP A 159 -2.44 -5.81 -11.15
CA ASP A 159 -3.78 -5.27 -11.13
C ASP A 159 -4.82 -6.38 -11.15
N ALA A 160 -5.76 -6.29 -10.23
CA ALA A 160 -6.86 -7.22 -10.11
C ALA A 160 -8.20 -6.51 -9.93
N ILE A 161 -9.26 -7.17 -10.35
CA ILE A 161 -10.64 -6.73 -10.13
C ILE A 161 -11.44 -7.82 -9.43
N SER A 162 -12.32 -7.45 -8.53
CA SER A 162 -13.18 -8.37 -7.81
C SER A 162 -14.61 -7.84 -7.71
N ASP A 163 -15.58 -8.73 -7.82
CA ASP A 163 -17.01 -8.45 -7.55
C ASP A 163 -17.40 -8.76 -6.09
N GLY A 164 -16.41 -9.17 -5.27
CA GLY A 164 -16.58 -9.62 -3.90
C GLY A 164 -16.75 -11.15 -3.76
N LYS A 165 -16.83 -11.89 -4.87
CA LYS A 165 -16.91 -13.36 -4.91
C LYS A 165 -15.80 -13.96 -5.77
N GLN A 166 -15.60 -13.42 -6.96
CA GLN A 166 -14.57 -13.84 -7.89
C GLN A 166 -13.51 -12.75 -8.01
N VAL A 167 -12.28 -13.18 -8.25
CA VAL A 167 -11.13 -12.29 -8.44
C VAL A 167 -10.52 -12.60 -9.80
N PHE A 168 -10.45 -11.59 -10.64
CA PHE A 168 -9.78 -11.65 -11.94
C PHE A 168 -8.48 -10.84 -11.87
N VAL A 169 -7.35 -11.47 -12.17
CA VAL A 169 -6.06 -10.80 -12.33
C VAL A 169 -6.02 -10.22 -13.74
N ALA A 170 -6.08 -8.91 -13.83
CA ALA A 170 -6.18 -8.20 -15.10
C ALA A 170 -4.82 -8.07 -15.79
N GLY A 171 -3.75 -7.90 -15.01
CA GLY A 171 -2.40 -7.78 -15.54
C GLY A 171 -1.34 -8.01 -14.47
N ILE A 172 -0.22 -8.57 -14.91
CA ILE A 172 1.02 -8.72 -14.13
C ILE A 172 2.08 -7.95 -14.92
N MET A 173 2.57 -6.86 -14.35
CA MET A 173 3.54 -5.97 -14.97
C MET A 173 4.90 -6.15 -14.32
N GLN A 174 5.88 -6.48 -15.12
CA GLN A 174 7.27 -6.59 -14.68
C GLN A 174 7.95 -5.23 -14.87
N HIS A 175 8.55 -4.69 -13.81
CA HIS A 175 9.37 -3.49 -13.89
C HIS A 175 10.72 -3.81 -14.56
N ILE A 176 11.21 -2.86 -15.34
CA ILE A 176 12.54 -2.93 -15.96
C ILE A 176 13.61 -2.49 -14.95
N GLU A 177 13.30 -1.46 -14.18
CA GLU A 177 14.16 -0.96 -13.12
C GLU A 177 14.08 -1.88 -11.89
N GLU A 178 15.12 -1.83 -11.06
CA GLU A 178 15.19 -2.58 -9.82
C GLU A 178 14.16 -2.11 -8.79
N ALA A 179 13.74 -3.01 -7.90
CA ALA A 179 12.80 -2.69 -6.83
C ALA A 179 13.31 -1.54 -5.95
N GLY A 180 12.40 -0.63 -5.62
CA GLY A 180 12.67 0.58 -4.84
C GLY A 180 12.66 1.87 -5.65
N ILE A 181 12.59 1.80 -6.97
CA ILE A 181 12.30 2.95 -7.83
C ILE A 181 10.79 3.13 -7.88
N HIS A 182 10.34 4.39 -7.76
CA HIS A 182 8.90 4.67 -7.78
C HIS A 182 8.26 4.16 -9.07
N SER A 183 7.13 3.47 -8.97
CA SER A 183 6.46 2.84 -10.12
C SER A 183 6.09 3.82 -11.24
N GLY A 184 5.84 5.09 -10.92
CA GLY A 184 5.60 6.14 -11.89
C GLY A 184 6.84 6.55 -12.71
N ASP A 185 8.02 6.18 -12.25
CA ASP A 185 9.32 6.48 -12.88
C ASP A 185 9.96 5.24 -13.52
N SER A 186 9.27 4.09 -13.46
CA SER A 186 9.73 2.81 -13.99
C SER A 186 9.03 2.45 -15.29
N ALA A 187 9.77 1.89 -16.23
CA ALA A 187 9.20 1.23 -17.40
C ALA A 187 8.72 -0.18 -17.02
N CYS A 188 7.62 -0.62 -17.62
CA CYS A 188 7.02 -1.92 -17.34
C CYS A 188 6.80 -2.75 -18.60
N CYS A 189 6.97 -4.07 -18.48
CA CYS A 189 6.58 -5.03 -19.50
C CYS A 189 5.27 -5.72 -19.14
N LEU A 190 4.31 -5.71 -20.06
CA LEU A 190 3.06 -6.43 -19.96
C LEU A 190 2.80 -7.20 -21.28
N PRO A 191 2.75 -8.51 -21.30
CA PRO A 191 2.98 -9.43 -20.17
C PRO A 191 4.44 -9.47 -19.71
N PRO A 192 4.75 -10.02 -18.51
CA PRO A 192 6.12 -10.19 -18.03
C PRO A 192 6.92 -11.11 -18.95
N ILE A 193 8.20 -10.77 -19.18
CA ILE A 193 9.05 -11.48 -20.16
C ILE A 193 10.12 -12.38 -19.54
N SER A 194 10.58 -12.07 -18.30
CA SER A 194 11.67 -12.81 -17.66
C SER A 194 11.24 -13.63 -16.44
N ILE A 195 9.94 -13.61 -16.09
CA ILE A 195 9.41 -14.33 -14.94
C ILE A 195 9.05 -15.77 -15.32
N LYS A 196 9.49 -16.73 -14.51
CA LYS A 196 9.12 -18.12 -14.67
C LYS A 196 7.60 -18.31 -14.59
N LYS A 197 7.05 -19.17 -15.44
CA LYS A 197 5.60 -19.45 -15.48
C LYS A 197 5.03 -19.92 -14.13
N SER A 198 5.83 -20.69 -13.37
CA SER A 198 5.47 -21.11 -12.01
C SER A 198 5.28 -19.94 -11.05
N LEU A 199 6.16 -18.93 -11.11
CA LEU A 199 6.04 -17.72 -10.29
C LEU A 199 4.85 -16.85 -10.69
N ILE A 200 4.54 -16.77 -11.98
CA ILE A 200 3.33 -16.07 -12.46
C ILE A 200 2.09 -16.72 -11.85
N THR A 201 1.98 -18.05 -11.89
CA THR A 201 0.86 -18.79 -11.28
C THR A 201 0.79 -18.59 -9.76
N GLU A 202 1.94 -18.55 -9.10
CA GLU A 202 2.03 -18.27 -7.66
C GLU A 202 1.54 -16.84 -7.33
N ILE A 203 2.00 -15.83 -8.07
CA ILE A 203 1.56 -14.42 -7.94
C ILE A 203 0.04 -14.31 -8.11
N GLU A 204 -0.53 -14.94 -9.14
CA GLU A 204 -1.99 -14.96 -9.33
C GLU A 204 -2.71 -15.58 -8.13
N THR A 205 -2.18 -16.68 -7.60
CA THR A 205 -2.74 -17.38 -6.44
C THR A 205 -2.70 -16.52 -5.19
N GLN A 206 -1.57 -15.86 -4.93
CA GLN A 206 -1.39 -14.96 -3.80
C GLN A 206 -2.29 -13.73 -3.92
N THR A 207 -2.38 -13.13 -5.11
CA THR A 207 -3.29 -12.02 -5.42
C THR A 207 -4.74 -12.37 -5.10
N LYS A 208 -5.23 -13.54 -5.57
CA LYS A 208 -6.59 -14.01 -5.29
C LYS A 208 -6.85 -14.27 -3.82
N LYS A 209 -5.89 -14.86 -3.10
CA LYS A 209 -5.96 -15.06 -1.65
C LYS A 209 -6.10 -13.73 -0.90
N LEU A 210 -5.28 -12.75 -1.26
CA LEU A 210 -5.26 -11.45 -0.59
C LEU A 210 -6.54 -10.67 -0.87
N ALA A 211 -6.98 -10.61 -2.14
CA ALA A 211 -8.22 -9.95 -2.53
C ALA A 211 -9.44 -10.53 -1.78
N THR A 212 -9.50 -11.84 -1.66
CA THR A 212 -10.58 -12.54 -0.93
C THR A 212 -10.54 -12.22 0.56
N ALA A 213 -9.35 -12.27 1.18
CA ALA A 213 -9.18 -11.99 2.61
C ALA A 213 -9.50 -10.54 2.97
N LEU A 214 -9.18 -9.59 2.10
CA LEU A 214 -9.51 -8.17 2.20
C LEU A 214 -10.96 -7.87 1.76
N LYS A 215 -11.70 -8.87 1.27
CA LYS A 215 -13.08 -8.68 0.76
C LYS A 215 -13.15 -7.55 -0.27
N ILE A 216 -12.20 -7.53 -1.18
CA ILE A 216 -12.11 -6.51 -2.22
C ILE A 216 -13.36 -6.56 -3.09
N LYS A 217 -13.88 -5.37 -3.38
CA LYS A 217 -14.94 -5.17 -4.36
C LYS A 217 -14.59 -3.94 -5.20
N GLY A 218 -14.27 -4.17 -6.46
CA GLY A 218 -13.67 -3.19 -7.36
C GLY A 218 -12.21 -3.51 -7.68
N PHE A 219 -11.39 -2.51 -7.86
CA PHE A 219 -9.99 -2.65 -8.23
C PHE A 219 -9.06 -2.82 -7.02
N MET A 220 -7.97 -3.53 -7.25
CA MET A 220 -6.88 -3.69 -6.30
C MET A 220 -5.57 -3.75 -7.08
N ASN A 221 -4.57 -2.99 -6.63
CA ASN A 221 -3.19 -3.10 -7.05
C ASN A 221 -2.37 -3.73 -5.92
N ILE A 222 -1.44 -4.61 -6.26
CA ILE A 222 -0.48 -5.21 -5.33
C ILE A 222 0.91 -5.09 -5.95
N GLN A 223 1.87 -4.69 -5.13
CA GLN A 223 3.28 -4.73 -5.47
C GLN A 223 3.95 -5.95 -4.83
N PHE A 224 4.63 -6.71 -5.64
CA PHE A 224 5.47 -7.84 -5.22
C PHE A 224 6.93 -7.56 -5.53
N ALA A 225 7.81 -8.15 -4.77
CA ALA A 225 9.23 -8.23 -5.08
C ALA A 225 9.63 -9.70 -5.26
N ILE A 226 10.38 -9.99 -6.32
CA ILE A 226 10.92 -11.33 -6.56
C ILE A 226 12.43 -11.30 -6.42
N ARG A 227 12.97 -12.17 -5.56
CA ARG A 227 14.40 -12.38 -5.41
C ARG A 227 14.69 -13.87 -5.25
N ASN A 228 15.62 -14.40 -6.05
CA ASN A 228 16.02 -15.81 -6.01
C ASN A 228 14.83 -16.79 -6.08
N ASP A 229 13.89 -16.54 -6.97
CA ASP A 229 12.63 -17.28 -7.12
C ASP A 229 11.69 -17.25 -5.88
N GLU A 230 11.91 -16.34 -4.94
CA GLU A 230 11.03 -16.09 -3.82
C GLU A 230 10.21 -14.82 -4.03
N ILE A 231 8.93 -14.88 -3.70
CA ILE A 231 7.96 -13.77 -3.81
C ILE A 231 7.75 -13.17 -2.41
N PHE A 232 7.83 -11.82 -2.35
CA PHE A 232 7.62 -11.00 -1.15
C PHE A 232 6.54 -9.96 -1.37
#